data_9b473189cc7d7c2567e6b759456893a5
#
_entry.id   9b473189cc7d7c2567e6b759456893a5
#
_cell.length_a   1.000
_cell.length_b   1.000
_cell.length_c   1.000
_cell.angle_alpha   90.00
_cell.angle_beta   90.00
_cell.angle_gamma   90.00
#
_symmetry.space_group_name_H-M   'P 1'
#
loop_
_entity.id
_entity.type
_entity.pdbx_description
1 polymer ?
#
loop_
_entity_poly.entity_id
_entity_poly.type
_entity_poly.pdbx_seq_one_letter_code
_entity_poly.pdbx_strand_id
1 'polypeptide(L)' 'MGNTTTEVRFTPLLVAEVQAVLERHGYRLPDEGDHVRGLVVARVDLALRNLVEIFEGRTW' A
#
# COMPACT_ATOMS: atom_id res chain seq x y z
N MET A 1 -13.23 -7.40 -19.68
CA MET A 1 -13.50 -6.67 -19.41
C MET A 1 -13.57 -6.23 -18.20
N GLY A 2 -14.03 -6.10 -17.48
CA GLY A 2 -14.12 -5.53 -16.20
C GLY A 2 -12.93 -5.63 -15.32
N ASN A 3 -11.92 -6.25 -15.78
CA ASN A 3 -10.79 -6.42 -14.93
C ASN A 3 -10.14 -5.11 -14.54
N THR A 4 -10.27 -4.10 -15.35
CA THR A 4 -9.67 -2.83 -15.01
C THR A 4 -10.31 -2.19 -13.82
N THR A 5 -11.53 -2.58 -13.48
CA THR A 5 -12.19 -1.99 -12.35
C THR A 5 -11.50 -2.34 -11.05
N THR A 6 -10.66 -3.35 -11.06
CA THR A 6 -9.91 -3.72 -9.88
C THR A 6 -9.09 -2.54 -9.39
N GLU A 7 -8.53 -1.80 -10.32
CA GLU A 7 -7.66 -0.69 -9.97
C GLU A 7 -8.43 0.47 -9.33
N VAL A 8 -9.70 0.55 -9.59
CA VAL A 8 -10.51 1.61 -9.01
C VAL A 8 -10.60 1.48 -7.50
N ARG A 9 -10.52 0.27 -6.98
CA ARG A 9 -10.59 0.03 -5.54
C ARG A 9 -9.27 0.33 -4.85
N PHE A 10 -8.18 0.34 -5.59
CA PHE A 10 -6.87 0.62 -5.01
C PHE A 10 -6.65 2.12 -5.09
N THR A 11 -6.99 2.80 -4.03
CA THR A 11 -7.00 4.26 -3.98
C THR A 11 -5.95 4.75 -3.00
N PRO A 12 -5.59 6.04 -3.10
CA PRO A 12 -4.71 6.63 -2.08
C PRO A 12 -5.29 6.51 -0.68
N LEU A 13 -6.61 6.52 -0.56
CA LEU A 13 -7.24 6.37 0.74
C LEU A 13 -6.96 4.99 1.32
N LEU A 14 -7.02 3.95 0.50
CA LEU A 14 -6.70 2.61 0.96
C LEU A 14 -5.28 2.55 1.51
N VAL A 15 -4.34 3.12 0.78
CA VAL A 15 -2.95 3.14 1.20
C VAL A 15 -2.81 3.89 2.52
N ALA A 16 -3.46 5.04 2.63
CA ALA A 16 -3.39 5.85 3.84
C ALA A 16 -3.98 5.10 5.03
N GLU A 17 -5.05 4.37 4.83
CA GLU A 17 -5.67 3.62 5.91
C GLU A 17 -4.77 2.49 6.39
N VAL A 18 -4.11 1.81 5.47
CA VAL A 18 -3.18 0.76 5.85
C VAL A 18 -2.01 1.34 6.64
N GLN A 19 -1.49 2.48 6.20
CA GLN A 19 -0.42 3.13 6.93
C GLN A 19 -0.88 3.53 8.33
N ALA A 20 -2.09 4.03 8.46
CA ALA A 20 -2.62 4.41 9.75
C ALA A 20 -2.73 3.22 10.70
N VAL A 21 -3.14 2.07 10.18
CA VAL A 21 -3.22 0.86 10.98
C VAL A 21 -1.84 0.47 11.48
N LEU A 22 -0.85 0.50 10.60
CA LEU A 22 0.50 0.15 11.01
C LEU A 22 1.04 1.10 12.06
N GLU A 23 0.75 2.38 11.91
CA GLU A 23 1.21 3.38 12.89
C GLU A 23 0.55 3.16 14.25
N ARG A 24 -0.70 2.76 14.26
CA ARG A 24 -1.38 2.48 15.52
C ARG A 24 -0.74 1.31 16.25
N HIS A 25 -0.09 0.43 15.52
CA HIS A 25 0.60 -0.72 16.09
C HIS A 25 2.06 -0.43 16.40
N GLY A 26 2.48 0.81 16.25
CA GLY A 26 3.82 1.22 16.64
C GLY A 26 4.85 1.25 15.52
N TYR A 27 4.45 0.95 14.30
CA TYR A 27 5.36 1.01 13.17
C TYR A 27 5.38 2.43 12.62
N ARG A 28 6.52 2.82 12.07
CA ARG A 28 6.67 4.18 11.59
C ARG A 28 7.40 4.24 10.27
N LEU A 29 6.99 5.18 9.44
CA LEU A 29 7.73 5.50 8.23
C LEU A 29 8.92 6.37 8.59
N PRO A 30 9.94 6.42 7.74
CA PRO A 30 11.01 7.39 7.91
C PRO A 30 10.46 8.80 7.91
N ASP A 31 11.18 9.72 8.53
CA ASP A 31 10.75 11.10 8.63
C ASP A 31 10.60 11.73 7.25
N GLU A 32 9.75 12.74 7.17
CA GLU A 32 9.48 13.39 5.90
C GLU A 32 10.74 14.03 5.30
N GLY A 33 11.66 14.47 6.14
CA GLY A 33 12.90 15.05 5.65
C GLY A 33 13.90 14.02 5.17
N ASP A 34 13.63 12.74 5.42
CA ASP A 34 14.56 11.69 5.03
C ASP A 34 14.35 11.37 3.55
N HIS A 35 15.44 11.42 2.78
CA HIS A 35 15.33 11.18 1.35
C HIS A 35 14.91 9.76 1.02
N VAL A 36 14.98 8.84 1.97
CA VAL A 36 14.57 7.46 1.76
C VAL A 36 13.06 7.31 1.81
N ARG A 37 12.37 8.29 2.41
CA ARG A 37 10.92 8.16 2.61
C ARG A 37 10.17 7.91 1.33
N GLY A 38 10.55 8.62 0.27
CA GLY A 38 9.87 8.44 -1.02
C GLY A 38 10.01 7.03 -1.56
N LEU A 39 11.19 6.44 -1.40
CA LEU A 39 11.41 5.07 -1.83
C LEU A 39 10.60 4.09 -1.00
N VAL A 40 10.54 4.32 0.31
CA VAL A 40 9.79 3.44 1.19
C VAL A 40 8.31 3.50 0.86
N VAL A 41 7.78 4.70 0.67
CA VAL A 41 6.35 4.85 0.33
C VAL A 41 6.04 4.16 -0.99
N ALA A 42 6.92 4.28 -1.98
CA ALA A 42 6.70 3.62 -3.26
C ALA A 42 6.70 2.10 -3.10
N ARG A 43 7.56 1.58 -2.25
CA ARG A 43 7.61 0.15 -2.02
C ARG A 43 6.41 -0.35 -1.23
N VAL A 44 5.93 0.46 -0.30
CA VAL A 44 4.70 0.13 0.44
C VAL A 44 3.54 0.01 -0.53
N ASP A 45 3.43 0.96 -1.46
CA ASP A 45 2.36 0.93 -2.43
C ASP A 45 2.42 -0.33 -3.28
N LEU A 46 3.61 -0.66 -3.75
CA LEU A 46 3.80 -1.84 -4.59
C LEU A 46 3.50 -3.12 -3.81
N ALA A 47 3.98 -3.20 -2.57
CA ALA A 47 3.75 -4.36 -1.75
C ALA A 47 2.27 -4.54 -1.44
N LEU A 48 1.56 -3.43 -1.24
CA LEU A 48 0.14 -3.49 -0.94
C LEU A 48 -0.63 -3.99 -2.15
N ARG A 49 -0.25 -3.56 -3.36
CA ARG A 49 -0.88 -4.07 -4.57
C ARG A 49 -0.71 -5.57 -4.67
N ASN A 50 0.49 -6.05 -4.37
CA ASN A 50 0.76 -7.46 -4.39
C ASN A 50 -0.05 -8.20 -3.32
N LEU A 51 -0.15 -7.61 -2.14
CA LEU A 51 -0.91 -8.20 -1.05
C LEU A 51 -2.38 -8.35 -1.43
N VAL A 52 -2.95 -7.36 -2.08
CA VAL A 52 -4.34 -7.40 -2.49
C VAL A 52 -4.57 -8.56 -3.47
N GLU A 53 -3.64 -8.75 -4.39
CA GLU A 53 -3.77 -9.85 -5.35
C GLU A 53 -3.69 -11.20 -4.67
N ILE A 54 -2.78 -11.34 -3.74
CA ILE A 54 -2.65 -12.57 -2.98
C ILE A 54 -3.91 -12.81 -2.17
N PHE A 55 -4.40 -11.77 -1.53
CA PHE A 55 -5.58 -11.85 -0.68
C PHE A 55 -6.79 -12.34 -1.47
N GLU A 56 -6.90 -11.91 -2.71
CA GLU A 56 -8.00 -12.33 -3.57
C GLU A 56 -7.75 -13.65 -4.28
N GLY A 57 -6.59 -14.24 -4.07
CA GLY A 57 -6.28 -15.54 -4.66
C GLY A 57 -5.88 -15.47 -6.12
N ARG A 58 -5.48 -14.29 -6.59
CA ARG A 58 -5.11 -14.13 -8.00
C ARG A 58 -3.65 -14.42 -8.28
N THR A 59 -2.82 -14.40 -7.23
CA THR A 59 -1.41 -14.74 -7.41
C THR A 59 -0.97 -15.70 -6.34
N TRP A 60 0.02 -16.48 -6.69
CA TRP A 60 0.57 -17.46 -5.77
C TRP A 60 1.99 -17.08 -5.39
#